data_19416a2408f46353fe4af4ab11e75a3b
#
_entry.id   19416a2408f46353fe4af4ab11e75a3b
#
_cell.length_a   1.000
_cell.length_b   1.000
_cell.length_c   1.000
_cell.angle_alpha   90.00
_cell.angle_beta   90.00
_cell.angle_gamma   90.00
#
_symmetry.space_group_name_H-M   'P 1'
#
loop_
_entity.id
_entity.type
_entity.pdbx_description
1 polymer ?
#
loop_
_entity_poly.entity_id
_entity_poly.type
_entity_poly.pdbx_seq_one_letter_code
_entity_poly.pdbx_strand_id
1 'polypeptide(L)'
;RAREEGLRVAGGPGGVAMTAAAAAPVFPAEVVRWREQYESFRATLPAEEPEWLRTLRATAIGAFEELGFPTTRQEDWRHTNVAPIARTGFQIPPATANVADLAVLDTLDFGHAFARRQLVFVNGRFAKDLSSAETADGVYVRSLREMLDRQPQLVQPHLDRQASGPGRAFAALNAAFLDDGAFISIPEGVVLAEPIHIVFLSAPASAPTASHPRVLVWAGRKSQAAIVESYGGPADAVYLTNAVTEITVEDGAVVDHYRVQRETSRAFHVGTLCVTQGRASRFSSHAIALGASLSRVDIRQVFAGEGGECMLNGLFLAGDRQHMDTHTWVDHAQPHCTTRELYKGIVDDKARGVFVGKILVRPGAQKTDAIQSNKNLILSRDALVHSVPQLEILADDVKCKHGSTTGQLDPLALFYLRSRGIGEEAARALLTYAFASDVVQRIGIAPLRAGLTEHLQRRLPGPADMKEAAL
;
A
#
# COMPACT_ATOMS: atom_id res chain seq x y z
N ARG A 1 39.50 -40.38 55.34
CA ARG A 1 40.00 -39.49 56.38
C ARG A 1 39.42 -38.10 56.06
N ALA A 2 38.32 -37.73 56.61
CA ALA A 2 37.99 -37.24 57.96
C ALA A 2 38.46 -35.76 58.11
N ARG A 3 37.50 -34.82 58.13
CA ARG A 3 37.11 -34.10 59.30
C ARG A 3 35.93 -33.13 59.00
N GLU A 4 34.87 -33.38 59.71
CA GLU A 4 33.82 -32.39 60.02
C GLU A 4 34.41 -31.29 60.89
N GLU A 5 33.93 -30.06 60.73
CA GLU A 5 33.72 -29.12 61.81
C GLU A 5 32.66 -28.10 61.38
N GLY A 6 31.59 -28.13 62.11
CA GLY A 6 30.50 -27.19 62.03
C GLY A 6 30.79 -25.87 62.75
N LEU A 7 30.04 -24.83 62.41
CA LEU A 7 29.65 -23.78 63.38
C LEU A 7 28.50 -22.91 62.87
N ARG A 8 27.43 -22.98 63.61
CA ARG A 8 26.56 -21.93 64.16
C ARG A 8 25.87 -20.94 63.22
N VAL A 9 24.59 -21.07 63.29
CA VAL A 9 23.49 -20.12 62.97
C VAL A 9 23.70 -18.84 63.79
N ALA A 10 23.58 -17.69 63.08
CA ALA A 10 23.21 -16.42 63.68
C ALA A 10 22.16 -15.75 62.78
N GLY A 11 20.93 -15.69 63.30
CA GLY A 11 19.85 -14.93 62.69
C GLY A 11 20.06 -13.43 62.83
N GLY A 12 19.75 -12.72 61.81
CA GLY A 12 19.60 -11.27 61.76
C GLY A 12 18.41 -10.88 60.87
N PRO A 13 17.66 -9.82 61.19
CA PRO A 13 16.30 -9.62 60.81
C PRO A 13 16.11 -9.05 59.37
N GLY A 14 15.05 -9.49 58.77
CA GLY A 14 14.23 -8.85 57.76
C GLY A 14 14.78 -7.71 56.91
N GLY A 15 15.43 -8.04 55.78
CA GLY A 15 15.52 -7.12 54.66
C GLY A 15 14.32 -7.29 53.76
N VAL A 16 13.34 -6.37 53.85
CA VAL A 16 12.29 -6.23 52.84
C VAL A 16 12.97 -5.86 51.54
N ALA A 17 13.06 -6.82 50.62
CA ALA A 17 13.45 -6.53 49.27
C ALA A 17 12.37 -5.61 48.64
N MET A 18 12.68 -4.32 48.62
CA MET A 18 11.96 -3.37 47.76
C MET A 18 12.19 -3.85 46.33
N THR A 19 11.16 -4.51 45.75
CA THR A 19 11.06 -4.67 44.32
C THR A 19 11.09 -3.27 43.74
N ALA A 20 12.23 -2.90 43.13
CA ALA A 20 12.30 -1.71 42.29
C ALA A 20 11.20 -1.77 41.27
N ALA A 21 10.20 -0.92 41.37
CA ALA A 21 9.21 -0.74 40.32
C ALA A 21 10.01 -0.41 39.06
N ALA A 22 9.87 -1.25 38.06
CA ALA A 22 10.49 -1.02 36.75
C ALA A 22 10.05 0.37 36.29
N ALA A 23 11.00 1.26 36.03
CA ALA A 23 10.71 2.60 35.53
C ALA A 23 9.87 2.44 34.25
N ALA A 24 8.78 3.20 34.17
CA ALA A 24 7.94 3.18 32.98
C ALA A 24 8.81 3.46 31.72
N PRO A 25 8.59 2.76 30.61
CA PRO A 25 9.38 2.95 29.41
C PRO A 25 9.27 4.40 28.92
N VAL A 26 10.40 5.03 28.63
CA VAL A 26 10.45 6.41 28.09
C VAL A 26 10.37 6.28 26.57
N PHE A 27 9.24 6.66 26.00
CA PHE A 27 9.04 6.66 24.55
C PHE A 27 9.51 7.98 23.90
N PRO A 28 9.92 7.97 22.61
CA PRO A 28 10.17 9.18 21.86
C PRO A 28 8.93 10.11 21.80
N ALA A 29 9.17 11.43 21.77
CA ALA A 29 8.08 12.42 21.83
C ALA A 29 7.03 12.26 20.72
N GLU A 30 7.46 11.83 19.53
CA GLU A 30 6.56 11.53 18.40
C GLU A 30 5.65 10.33 18.68
N VAL A 31 6.13 9.33 19.39
CA VAL A 31 5.31 8.16 19.78
C VAL A 31 4.31 8.55 20.87
N VAL A 32 4.75 9.33 21.86
CA VAL A 32 3.87 9.86 22.92
C VAL A 32 2.71 10.66 22.33
N ARG A 33 2.99 11.54 21.34
CA ARG A 33 1.96 12.33 20.66
C ARG A 33 0.90 11.45 19.96
N TRP A 34 1.30 10.36 19.32
CA TRP A 34 0.36 9.44 18.71
C TRP A 34 -0.46 8.66 19.75
N ARG A 35 0.12 8.36 20.90
CA ARG A 35 -0.62 7.78 22.04
C ARG A 35 -1.70 8.73 22.56
N GLU A 36 -1.35 10.01 22.74
CA GLU A 36 -2.32 11.04 23.19
C GLU A 36 -3.47 11.19 22.18
N GLN A 37 -3.17 11.19 20.90
CA GLN A 37 -4.20 11.19 19.85
C GLN A 37 -5.07 9.93 19.87
N TYR A 38 -4.48 8.77 20.15
CA TYR A 38 -5.24 7.53 20.26
C TYR A 38 -6.24 7.60 21.43
N GLU A 39 -5.83 8.12 22.60
CA GLU A 39 -6.74 8.28 23.74
C GLU A 39 -7.91 9.25 23.38
N SER A 40 -7.60 10.34 22.68
CA SER A 40 -8.61 11.28 22.20
C SER A 40 -9.55 10.63 21.19
N PHE A 41 -9.01 9.87 20.23
CA PHE A 41 -9.79 9.11 19.24
C PHE A 41 -10.67 8.06 19.91
N ARG A 42 -10.13 7.27 20.84
CA ARG A 42 -10.86 6.25 21.60
C ARG A 42 -12.08 6.84 22.32
N ALA A 43 -11.96 8.04 22.87
CA ALA A 43 -13.06 8.73 23.53
C ALA A 43 -14.23 9.11 22.58
N THR A 44 -14.00 9.13 21.26
CA THR A 44 -15.05 9.41 20.26
C THR A 44 -15.78 8.16 19.77
N LEU A 45 -15.28 6.95 20.12
CA LEU A 45 -15.86 5.70 19.65
C LEU A 45 -17.13 5.33 20.42
N PRO A 46 -18.06 4.55 19.82
CA PRO A 46 -19.26 4.09 20.48
C PRO A 46 -18.95 3.24 21.74
N ALA A 47 -19.74 3.44 22.80
CA ALA A 47 -19.60 2.67 24.03
C ALA A 47 -19.89 1.18 23.84
N GLU A 48 -20.80 0.84 22.90
CA GLU A 48 -21.26 -0.53 22.61
C GLU A 48 -20.41 -1.27 21.56
N GLU A 49 -19.20 -0.77 21.28
CA GLU A 49 -18.30 -1.40 20.32
C GLU A 49 -17.91 -2.84 20.76
N PRO A 50 -17.75 -3.81 19.83
CA PRO A 50 -17.33 -5.16 20.13
C PRO A 50 -16.02 -5.21 20.93
N GLU A 51 -15.95 -6.04 21.97
CA GLU A 51 -14.76 -6.15 22.82
C GLU A 51 -13.49 -6.55 22.05
N TRP A 52 -13.64 -7.47 21.08
CA TRP A 52 -12.52 -7.88 20.24
C TRP A 52 -11.91 -6.71 19.44
N LEU A 53 -12.73 -5.74 19.00
CA LEU A 53 -12.26 -4.58 18.23
C LEU A 53 -11.54 -3.57 19.14
N ARG A 54 -12.05 -3.37 20.38
CA ARG A 54 -11.35 -2.57 21.40
C ARG A 54 -9.99 -3.18 21.76
N THR A 55 -9.96 -4.50 21.92
CA THR A 55 -8.73 -5.25 22.22
C THR A 55 -7.73 -5.13 21.07
N LEU A 56 -8.18 -5.28 19.81
CA LEU A 56 -7.35 -5.14 18.63
C LEU A 56 -6.68 -3.74 18.60
N ARG A 57 -7.46 -2.66 18.77
CA ARG A 57 -6.91 -1.30 18.77
C ARG A 57 -5.94 -1.06 19.92
N ALA A 58 -6.27 -1.54 21.12
CA ALA A 58 -5.40 -1.38 22.29
C ALA A 58 -4.08 -2.16 22.14
N THR A 59 -4.14 -3.36 21.57
CA THR A 59 -2.94 -4.15 21.24
C THR A 59 -2.11 -3.46 20.16
N ALA A 60 -2.75 -2.91 19.14
CA ALA A 60 -2.09 -2.27 18.03
C ALA A 60 -1.36 -0.99 18.44
N ILE A 61 -1.96 -0.13 19.28
CA ILE A 61 -1.25 1.06 19.76
C ILE A 61 -0.06 0.67 20.66
N GLY A 62 -0.19 -0.35 21.52
CA GLY A 62 0.92 -0.87 22.31
C GLY A 62 2.06 -1.40 21.42
N ALA A 63 1.74 -2.13 20.36
CA ALA A 63 2.73 -2.59 19.39
C ALA A 63 3.43 -1.41 18.68
N PHE A 64 2.69 -0.35 18.34
CA PHE A 64 3.29 0.84 17.76
C PHE A 64 4.21 1.57 18.75
N GLU A 65 3.85 1.63 20.03
CA GLU A 65 4.70 2.22 21.09
C GLU A 65 6.04 1.47 21.23
N GLU A 66 6.00 0.15 21.18
CA GLU A 66 7.20 -0.70 21.25
C GLU A 66 8.08 -0.55 20.00
N LEU A 67 7.48 -0.54 18.80
CA LEU A 67 8.19 -0.46 17.53
C LEU A 67 8.72 0.95 17.24
N GLY A 68 7.95 1.97 17.58
CA GLY A 68 8.17 3.35 17.15
C GLY A 68 8.13 3.53 15.63
N PHE A 69 8.45 4.73 15.16
CA PHE A 69 8.67 4.95 13.74
C PHE A 69 9.94 4.26 13.26
N PRO A 70 9.89 3.57 12.11
CA PRO A 70 11.06 2.89 11.60
C PRO A 70 12.16 3.88 11.22
N THR A 71 13.40 3.42 11.28
CA THR A 71 14.58 4.20 10.94
C THR A 71 15.39 3.52 9.84
N THR A 72 16.28 4.27 9.20
CA THR A 72 17.17 3.74 8.17
C THR A 72 18.21 2.72 8.70
N ARG A 73 18.22 2.43 10.01
CA ARG A 73 19.01 1.35 10.60
C ARG A 73 18.35 -0.02 10.44
N GLN A 74 17.05 -0.05 10.25
CA GLN A 74 16.28 -1.27 9.96
C GLN A 74 16.43 -1.61 8.48
N GLU A 75 16.68 -2.86 8.16
CA GLU A 75 16.96 -3.32 6.79
C GLU A 75 15.83 -2.94 5.82
N ASP A 76 14.59 -3.21 6.18
CA ASP A 76 13.41 -2.90 5.35
C ASP A 76 13.23 -1.39 5.10
N TRP A 77 13.85 -0.52 5.91
CA TRP A 77 13.76 0.93 5.83
C TRP A 77 15.07 1.62 5.47
N ARG A 78 16.09 0.85 5.12
CA ARG A 78 17.46 1.35 4.88
C ARG A 78 17.51 2.49 3.87
N HIS A 79 16.66 2.45 2.85
CA HIS A 79 16.63 3.42 1.77
C HIS A 79 15.53 4.48 1.93
N THR A 80 14.68 4.39 2.96
CA THR A 80 13.51 5.28 3.16
C THR A 80 13.48 5.87 4.55
N ASN A 81 13.71 7.17 4.62
CA ASN A 81 13.70 7.92 5.87
C ASN A 81 12.32 8.51 6.14
N VAL A 82 11.62 8.01 7.15
CA VAL A 82 10.29 8.48 7.57
C VAL A 82 10.33 9.56 8.68
N ALA A 83 11.51 10.08 9.02
CA ALA A 83 11.61 11.17 10.00
C ALA A 83 10.74 12.40 9.64
N PRO A 84 10.52 12.78 8.37
CA PRO A 84 9.56 13.83 8.03
C PRO A 84 8.14 13.50 8.50
N ILE A 85 7.68 12.25 8.37
CA ILE A 85 6.38 11.81 8.87
C ILE A 85 6.34 11.89 10.40
N ALA A 86 7.36 11.33 11.08
CA ALA A 86 7.44 11.29 12.54
C ALA A 86 7.43 12.69 13.17
N ARG A 87 8.11 13.66 12.54
CA ARG A 87 8.24 15.05 13.05
C ARG A 87 7.03 15.91 12.76
N THR A 88 6.24 15.60 11.72
CA THR A 88 5.04 16.37 11.38
C THR A 88 3.96 16.14 12.44
N GLY A 89 3.41 17.21 12.97
CA GLY A 89 2.34 17.18 13.97
C GLY A 89 0.99 16.89 13.34
N PHE A 90 0.80 15.70 12.76
CA PHE A 90 -0.48 15.30 12.21
C PHE A 90 -1.55 15.22 13.28
N GLN A 91 -2.78 15.53 12.88
CA GLN A 91 -3.98 15.41 13.70
C GLN A 91 -4.97 14.45 13.02
N ILE A 92 -5.71 13.69 13.82
CA ILE A 92 -6.83 12.91 13.30
C ILE A 92 -7.96 13.89 12.91
N PRO A 93 -8.43 13.88 11.66
CA PRO A 93 -9.44 14.82 11.21
C PRO A 93 -10.76 14.66 11.98
N PRO A 94 -11.49 15.76 12.28
CA PRO A 94 -12.81 15.66 12.88
C PRO A 94 -13.81 14.96 11.94
N ALA A 95 -14.89 14.44 12.51
CA ALA A 95 -15.95 13.73 11.77
C ALA A 95 -16.66 14.59 10.71
N THR A 96 -16.67 15.90 10.88
CA THR A 96 -17.39 16.88 10.07
C THR A 96 -16.49 17.60 9.07
N ALA A 97 -15.59 16.89 8.38
CA ALA A 97 -14.78 17.51 7.35
C ALA A 97 -15.67 17.98 6.18
N ASN A 98 -15.71 19.27 5.93
CA ASN A 98 -16.40 19.82 4.75
C ASN A 98 -15.72 19.32 3.47
N VAL A 99 -16.46 18.65 2.62
CA VAL A 99 -16.01 18.24 1.27
C VAL A 99 -16.13 19.46 0.36
N ALA A 100 -15.25 20.45 0.55
CA ALA A 100 -15.34 21.70 -0.19
C ALA A 100 -14.72 21.65 -1.58
N ASP A 101 -13.96 20.60 -1.92
CA ASP A 101 -13.24 20.53 -3.20
C ASP A 101 -13.59 19.24 -3.97
N LEU A 102 -14.75 19.26 -4.63
CA LEU A 102 -15.19 18.19 -5.54
C LEU A 102 -14.29 18.08 -6.79
N ALA A 103 -13.53 19.12 -7.12
CA ALA A 103 -12.63 19.09 -8.29
C ALA A 103 -11.55 18.01 -8.18
N VAL A 104 -11.13 17.66 -6.97
CA VAL A 104 -10.21 16.52 -6.75
C VAL A 104 -10.90 15.19 -7.06
N LEU A 105 -12.16 15.03 -6.65
CA LEU A 105 -12.93 13.82 -6.96
C LEU A 105 -13.05 13.63 -8.47
N ASP A 106 -13.40 14.67 -9.23
CA ASP A 106 -13.50 14.61 -10.70
C ASP A 106 -12.20 14.13 -11.35
N THR A 107 -11.04 14.50 -10.79
CA THR A 107 -9.75 14.02 -11.31
C THR A 107 -9.52 12.52 -11.10
N LEU A 108 -10.17 11.93 -10.09
CA LEU A 108 -10.02 10.50 -9.72
C LEU A 108 -11.17 9.62 -10.26
N ASP A 109 -12.22 10.21 -10.81
CA ASP A 109 -13.43 9.51 -11.23
C ASP A 109 -13.31 8.83 -12.61
N PHE A 110 -12.25 9.09 -13.34
CA PHE A 110 -12.00 8.49 -14.68
C PHE A 110 -13.22 8.57 -15.62
N GLY A 111 -13.93 9.74 -15.60
CA GLY A 111 -15.05 10.02 -16.48
C GLY A 111 -16.35 9.30 -16.09
N HIS A 112 -16.64 9.17 -14.81
CA HIS A 112 -17.83 8.49 -14.26
C HIS A 112 -17.95 7.01 -14.64
N ALA A 113 -16.81 6.38 -14.99
CA ALA A 113 -16.78 5.00 -15.44
C ALA A 113 -17.19 3.99 -14.36
N PHE A 114 -17.21 4.43 -13.09
CA PHE A 114 -17.48 3.58 -11.93
C PHE A 114 -18.72 4.03 -11.14
N ALA A 115 -19.57 4.85 -11.73
CA ALA A 115 -20.67 5.54 -11.03
C ALA A 115 -21.66 4.62 -10.30
N ARG A 116 -21.75 3.34 -10.67
CA ARG A 116 -22.68 2.38 -10.03
C ARG A 116 -22.12 1.75 -8.76
N ARG A 117 -20.78 1.62 -8.65
CA ARG A 117 -20.12 0.95 -7.51
C ARG A 117 -18.91 1.76 -7.06
N GLN A 118 -19.19 2.92 -6.52
CA GLN A 118 -18.17 3.84 -6.02
C GLN A 118 -18.36 4.13 -4.55
N LEU A 119 -17.37 3.81 -3.74
CA LEU A 119 -17.30 4.20 -2.32
C LEU A 119 -16.31 5.35 -2.18
N VAL A 120 -16.77 6.48 -1.70
CA VAL A 120 -15.95 7.66 -1.45
C VAL A 120 -15.74 7.84 0.04
N PHE A 121 -14.49 8.00 0.43
CA PHE A 121 -14.07 8.28 1.81
C PHE A 121 -13.35 9.63 1.85
N VAL A 122 -13.79 10.51 2.73
CA VAL A 122 -13.14 11.80 2.97
C VAL A 122 -12.45 11.76 4.32
N ASN A 123 -11.14 12.00 4.33
CA ASN A 123 -10.30 11.89 5.53
C ASN A 123 -10.47 10.52 6.25
N GLY A 124 -10.61 9.45 5.46
CA GLY A 124 -10.77 8.09 5.96
C GLY A 124 -12.19 7.70 6.39
N ARG A 125 -13.20 8.56 6.21
CA ARG A 125 -14.60 8.31 6.59
C ARG A 125 -15.53 8.30 5.40
N PHE A 126 -16.51 7.42 5.42
CA PHE A 126 -17.48 7.23 4.35
C PHE A 126 -18.32 8.48 4.08
N ALA A 127 -18.32 8.92 2.84
CA ALA A 127 -19.13 10.05 2.35
C ALA A 127 -20.31 9.51 1.54
N LYS A 128 -21.42 9.28 2.22
CA LYS A 128 -22.63 8.65 1.64
C LYS A 128 -23.15 9.40 0.40
N ASP A 129 -23.18 10.73 0.46
CA ASP A 129 -23.73 11.57 -0.61
C ASP A 129 -22.86 11.60 -1.88
N LEU A 130 -21.60 11.16 -1.78
CA LEU A 130 -20.65 11.03 -2.88
C LEU A 130 -20.50 9.58 -3.37
N SER A 131 -21.20 8.65 -2.74
CA SER A 131 -21.05 7.23 -2.96
C SER A 131 -22.27 6.62 -3.61
N SER A 132 -22.04 5.62 -4.46
CA SER A 132 -23.07 4.76 -5.01
C SER A 132 -22.61 3.31 -4.86
N ALA A 133 -23.43 2.46 -4.27
CA ALA A 133 -23.09 1.06 -4.08
C ALA A 133 -24.30 0.21 -4.48
N GLU A 134 -24.53 0.10 -5.79
CA GLU A 134 -25.49 -0.89 -6.30
C GLU A 134 -24.92 -2.30 -6.05
N THR A 135 -25.65 -3.09 -5.27
CA THR A 135 -25.26 -4.47 -4.92
C THR A 135 -26.24 -5.46 -5.50
N ALA A 136 -25.72 -6.56 -6.03
CA ALA A 136 -26.50 -7.76 -6.32
C ALA A 136 -26.72 -8.53 -5.01
N ASP A 137 -27.69 -9.46 -5.00
CA ASP A 137 -27.99 -10.29 -3.85
C ASP A 137 -26.74 -11.02 -3.32
N GLY A 138 -26.49 -10.88 -2.03
CA GLY A 138 -25.37 -11.49 -1.34
C GLY A 138 -24.00 -10.82 -1.53
N VAL A 139 -23.88 -9.80 -2.40
CA VAL A 139 -22.65 -9.02 -2.55
C VAL A 139 -22.66 -7.84 -1.59
N TYR A 140 -21.62 -7.72 -0.76
CA TYR A 140 -21.42 -6.56 0.11
C TYR A 140 -20.38 -5.63 -0.48
N VAL A 141 -20.76 -4.39 -0.76
CA VAL A 141 -19.89 -3.25 -1.05
C VAL A 141 -20.33 -2.14 -0.12
N ARG A 142 -19.70 -2.03 1.03
CA ARG A 142 -20.17 -1.20 2.16
C ARG A 142 -19.02 -0.48 2.85
N SER A 143 -19.36 0.56 3.62
CA SER A 143 -18.45 1.11 4.62
C SER A 143 -18.12 0.05 5.66
N LEU A 144 -16.84 -0.02 6.03
CA LEU A 144 -16.37 -0.93 7.06
C LEU A 144 -16.98 -0.58 8.43
N ARG A 145 -17.16 0.70 8.72
CA ARG A 145 -17.84 1.18 9.93
C ARG A 145 -19.28 0.65 9.99
N GLU A 146 -20.04 0.77 8.89
CA GLU A 146 -21.40 0.23 8.84
C GLU A 146 -21.42 -1.29 9.14
N MET A 147 -20.45 -2.02 8.61
CA MET A 147 -20.35 -3.45 8.83
C MET A 147 -19.93 -3.79 10.27
N LEU A 148 -19.01 -3.04 10.85
CA LEU A 148 -18.60 -3.19 12.24
C LEU A 148 -19.75 -2.92 13.23
N ASP A 149 -20.60 -1.95 12.92
CA ASP A 149 -21.75 -1.58 13.74
C ASP A 149 -22.92 -2.59 13.63
N ARG A 150 -23.17 -3.12 12.42
CA ARG A 150 -24.35 -3.97 12.15
C ARG A 150 -24.07 -5.46 12.09
N GLN A 151 -22.91 -5.85 11.59
CA GLN A 151 -22.55 -7.25 11.31
C GLN A 151 -21.07 -7.53 11.63
N PRO A 152 -20.58 -7.22 12.84
CA PRO A 152 -19.16 -7.35 13.19
C PRO A 152 -18.62 -8.78 13.03
N GLN A 153 -19.50 -9.79 13.15
CA GLN A 153 -19.16 -11.20 12.96
C GLN A 153 -18.72 -11.53 11.52
N LEU A 154 -19.13 -10.76 10.51
CA LEU A 154 -18.69 -10.93 9.12
C LEU A 154 -17.33 -10.27 8.88
N VAL A 155 -16.97 -9.27 9.67
CA VAL A 155 -15.70 -8.53 9.54
C VAL A 155 -14.58 -9.23 10.29
N GLN A 156 -14.82 -9.65 11.51
CA GLN A 156 -13.82 -10.20 12.42
C GLN A 156 -12.94 -11.30 11.81
N PRO A 157 -13.48 -12.28 11.04
CA PRO A 157 -12.66 -13.35 10.47
C PRO A 157 -11.65 -12.87 9.43
N HIS A 158 -11.81 -11.68 8.86
CA HIS A 158 -11.00 -11.16 7.75
C HIS A 158 -10.09 -10.00 8.16
N LEU A 159 -10.27 -9.44 9.35
CA LEU A 159 -9.53 -8.27 9.80
C LEU A 159 -8.20 -8.65 10.45
N ASP A 160 -7.15 -7.90 10.11
CA ASP A 160 -5.81 -7.91 10.72
C ASP A 160 -5.10 -9.26 10.75
N ARG A 161 -5.37 -10.10 9.74
CA ARG A 161 -4.78 -11.44 9.67
C ARG A 161 -3.31 -11.44 9.24
N GLN A 162 -2.90 -10.45 8.45
CA GLN A 162 -1.56 -10.40 7.85
C GLN A 162 -0.89 -9.03 7.92
N ALA A 163 -1.66 -7.99 8.20
CA ALA A 163 -1.14 -6.62 8.26
C ALA A 163 -0.38 -6.36 9.57
N SER A 164 -0.72 -7.07 10.64
CA SER A 164 -0.04 -6.97 11.93
C SER A 164 1.24 -7.80 12.01
N GLY A 165 2.02 -7.57 13.05
CA GLY A 165 3.23 -8.33 13.38
C GLY A 165 4.48 -7.47 13.55
N PRO A 166 5.59 -8.06 14.03
CA PRO A 166 6.83 -7.35 14.27
C PRO A 166 7.34 -6.59 13.04
N GLY A 167 7.86 -5.38 13.24
CA GLY A 167 8.43 -4.55 12.18
C GLY A 167 7.42 -3.76 11.34
N ARG A 168 6.11 -3.84 11.65
CA ARG A 168 5.05 -3.19 10.88
C ARG A 168 4.42 -2.00 11.62
N ALA A 169 5.21 -1.04 12.00
CA ALA A 169 4.77 0.10 12.79
C ALA A 169 3.57 0.86 12.18
N PHE A 170 3.59 1.11 10.86
CA PHE A 170 2.49 1.80 10.19
C PHE A 170 1.20 0.97 10.10
N ALA A 171 1.30 -0.35 9.92
CA ALA A 171 0.15 -1.22 9.96
C ALA A 171 -0.45 -1.30 11.38
N ALA A 172 0.40 -1.34 12.41
CA ALA A 172 -0.05 -1.25 13.81
C ALA A 172 -0.74 0.10 14.07
N LEU A 173 -0.16 1.21 13.58
CA LEU A 173 -0.79 2.52 13.70
C LEU A 173 -2.14 2.58 12.96
N ASN A 174 -2.27 1.97 11.77
CA ASN A 174 -3.55 1.86 11.07
C ASN A 174 -4.58 1.07 11.89
N ALA A 175 -4.19 -0.08 12.45
CA ALA A 175 -5.07 -0.90 13.26
C ALA A 175 -5.51 -0.19 14.56
N ALA A 176 -4.62 0.60 15.18
CA ALA A 176 -4.95 1.40 16.38
C ALA A 176 -6.02 2.46 16.08
N PHE A 177 -5.91 3.14 14.93
CA PHE A 177 -6.86 4.18 14.50
C PHE A 177 -7.93 3.66 13.53
N LEU A 178 -8.16 2.37 13.52
CA LEU A 178 -9.19 1.76 12.66
C LEU A 178 -10.57 2.35 12.98
N ASP A 179 -11.10 3.11 12.06
CA ASP A 179 -12.42 3.73 12.15
C ASP A 179 -13.32 3.29 11.01
N ASP A 180 -12.91 3.52 9.78
CA ASP A 180 -13.72 3.24 8.59
C ASP A 180 -12.84 2.83 7.40
N GLY A 181 -13.48 2.54 6.29
CA GLY A 181 -12.91 2.09 5.03
C GLY A 181 -13.91 1.24 4.27
N ALA A 182 -13.42 0.39 3.36
CA ALA A 182 -14.30 -0.43 2.53
C ALA A 182 -14.31 -1.90 3.00
N PHE A 183 -15.51 -2.46 3.05
CA PHE A 183 -15.74 -3.90 3.20
C PHE A 183 -16.39 -4.44 1.93
N ILE A 184 -15.72 -5.37 1.27
CA ILE A 184 -16.16 -6.00 0.03
C ILE A 184 -16.17 -7.50 0.23
N SER A 185 -17.35 -8.10 0.06
CA SER A 185 -17.54 -9.55 0.14
C SER A 185 -18.32 -10.02 -1.07
N ILE A 186 -17.72 -10.95 -1.82
CA ILE A 186 -18.26 -11.48 -3.07
C ILE A 186 -18.51 -12.97 -2.84
N PRO A 187 -19.77 -13.44 -2.91
CA PRO A 187 -20.11 -14.84 -2.70
C PRO A 187 -19.49 -15.78 -3.74
N GLU A 188 -19.49 -17.07 -3.41
CA GLU A 188 -19.03 -18.13 -4.31
C GLU A 188 -19.73 -18.07 -5.68
N GLY A 189 -18.95 -18.17 -6.74
CA GLY A 189 -19.42 -18.23 -8.13
C GLY A 189 -19.93 -16.93 -8.71
N VAL A 190 -19.97 -15.84 -7.94
CA VAL A 190 -20.43 -14.53 -8.44
C VAL A 190 -19.34 -13.86 -9.29
N VAL A 191 -19.72 -13.44 -10.48
CA VAL A 191 -18.85 -12.67 -11.40
C VAL A 191 -19.37 -11.25 -11.50
N LEU A 192 -18.58 -10.29 -11.01
CA LEU A 192 -18.90 -8.87 -11.13
C LEU A 192 -18.32 -8.32 -12.45
N ALA A 193 -19.21 -7.99 -13.38
CA ALA A 193 -18.81 -7.44 -14.68
C ALA A 193 -18.25 -6.01 -14.57
N GLU A 194 -18.76 -5.23 -13.62
CA GLU A 194 -18.35 -3.85 -13.41
C GLU A 194 -17.39 -3.76 -12.21
N PRO A 195 -16.30 -2.99 -12.33
CA PRO A 195 -15.36 -2.79 -11.26
C PRO A 195 -15.97 -2.07 -10.05
N ILE A 196 -15.39 -2.32 -8.87
CA ILE A 196 -15.68 -1.57 -7.65
C ILE A 196 -14.61 -0.49 -7.51
N HIS A 197 -15.02 0.78 -7.36
CA HIS A 197 -14.10 1.90 -7.17
C HIS A 197 -14.17 2.41 -5.73
N ILE A 198 -13.03 2.48 -5.07
CA ILE A 198 -12.86 3.01 -3.72
C ILE A 198 -12.00 4.26 -3.84
N VAL A 199 -12.55 5.39 -3.46
CA VAL A 199 -11.87 6.69 -3.55
C VAL A 199 -11.58 7.21 -2.14
N PHE A 200 -10.33 7.46 -1.87
CA PHE A 200 -9.86 8.09 -0.63
C PHE A 200 -9.40 9.52 -0.92
N LEU A 201 -10.14 10.48 -0.38
CA LEU A 201 -9.87 11.90 -0.50
C LEU A 201 -9.40 12.47 0.82
N SER A 202 -8.32 13.25 0.78
CA SER A 202 -7.96 14.14 1.87
C SER A 202 -8.62 15.50 1.64
N ALA A 203 -9.37 16.00 2.60
CA ALA A 203 -9.95 17.32 2.53
C ALA A 203 -8.99 18.40 3.08
N PRO A 204 -9.14 19.66 2.65
CA PRO A 204 -8.38 20.77 3.19
C PRO A 204 -8.58 20.89 4.70
N ALA A 205 -7.49 21.18 5.44
CA ALA A 205 -7.52 21.43 6.87
C ALA A 205 -6.53 22.52 7.24
N SER A 206 -6.76 23.18 8.39
CA SER A 206 -5.88 24.24 8.93
C SER A 206 -4.55 23.71 9.47
N ALA A 207 -4.48 22.41 9.76
CA ALA A 207 -3.29 21.73 10.25
C ALA A 207 -3.06 20.44 9.44
N PRO A 208 -1.83 19.88 9.41
CA PRO A 208 -1.57 18.59 8.83
C PRO A 208 -2.47 17.49 9.42
N THR A 209 -3.06 16.66 8.57
CA THR A 209 -3.98 15.58 8.99
C THR A 209 -3.44 14.20 8.65
N ALA A 210 -3.85 13.19 9.42
CA ALA A 210 -3.58 11.80 9.10
C ALA A 210 -4.90 11.01 9.03
N SER A 211 -5.02 10.20 7.99
CA SER A 211 -6.09 9.21 7.83
C SER A 211 -5.53 7.80 7.79
N HIS A 212 -6.30 6.85 8.30
CA HIS A 212 -5.93 5.45 8.42
C HIS A 212 -6.97 4.54 7.74
N PRO A 213 -7.20 4.68 6.43
CA PRO A 213 -8.22 3.89 5.74
C PRO A 213 -7.88 2.40 5.75
N ARG A 214 -8.92 1.57 5.89
CA ARG A 214 -8.82 0.12 5.82
C ARG A 214 -9.69 -0.42 4.69
N VAL A 215 -9.17 -1.34 3.91
CA VAL A 215 -9.93 -2.07 2.88
C VAL A 215 -9.86 -3.56 3.17
N LEU A 216 -11.02 -4.19 3.27
CA LEU A 216 -11.14 -5.64 3.41
C LEU A 216 -11.88 -6.21 2.21
N VAL A 217 -11.27 -7.18 1.54
CA VAL A 217 -11.85 -7.87 0.39
C VAL A 217 -11.84 -9.36 0.63
N TRP A 218 -13.00 -9.97 0.56
CA TRP A 218 -13.16 -11.41 0.52
C TRP A 218 -13.81 -11.81 -0.81
N ALA A 219 -13.06 -12.49 -1.66
CA ALA A 219 -13.52 -13.07 -2.92
C ALA A 219 -13.75 -14.56 -2.72
N GLY A 220 -15.01 -14.97 -2.61
CA GLY A 220 -15.43 -16.35 -2.42
C GLY A 220 -15.02 -17.25 -3.57
N ARG A 221 -15.09 -18.56 -3.37
CA ARG A 221 -14.63 -19.55 -4.34
C ARG A 221 -15.22 -19.32 -5.73
N LYS A 222 -14.38 -19.38 -6.77
CA LYS A 222 -14.76 -19.16 -8.18
C LYS A 222 -15.45 -17.82 -8.47
N SER A 223 -15.36 -16.85 -7.57
CA SER A 223 -15.86 -15.49 -7.84
C SER A 223 -14.88 -14.70 -8.70
N GLN A 224 -15.35 -13.61 -9.30
CA GLN A 224 -14.51 -12.69 -10.08
C GLN A 224 -14.88 -11.25 -9.79
N ALA A 225 -13.87 -10.40 -9.57
CA ALA A 225 -14.05 -8.96 -9.39
C ALA A 225 -12.81 -8.16 -9.79
N ALA A 226 -13.06 -6.91 -10.21
CA ALA A 226 -12.04 -5.90 -10.35
C ALA A 226 -12.26 -4.80 -9.31
N ILE A 227 -11.19 -4.37 -8.63
CA ILE A 227 -11.22 -3.38 -7.55
C ILE A 227 -10.21 -2.29 -7.88
N VAL A 228 -10.67 -1.05 -7.82
CA VAL A 228 -9.84 0.13 -8.03
C VAL A 228 -9.79 0.94 -6.75
N GLU A 229 -8.60 1.19 -6.22
CA GLU A 229 -8.33 2.13 -5.14
C GLU A 229 -7.70 3.40 -5.70
N SER A 230 -8.30 4.55 -5.46
CA SER A 230 -7.78 5.85 -5.86
C SER A 230 -7.53 6.74 -4.65
N TYR A 231 -6.36 7.38 -4.61
CA TYR A 231 -5.93 8.25 -3.53
C TYR A 231 -5.60 9.64 -4.07
N GLY A 232 -6.17 10.67 -3.46
CA GLY A 232 -5.94 12.06 -3.85
C GLY A 232 -6.27 13.06 -2.75
N GLY A 233 -5.95 14.31 -3.01
CA GLY A 233 -6.22 15.42 -2.10
C GLY A 233 -5.90 16.75 -2.75
N PRO A 234 -6.28 17.87 -2.10
CA PRO A 234 -6.14 19.22 -2.66
C PRO A 234 -4.66 19.58 -2.83
N ALA A 235 -4.39 20.42 -3.83
CA ALA A 235 -3.06 20.96 -4.06
C ALA A 235 -2.50 21.60 -2.77
N ASP A 236 -1.20 21.50 -2.55
CA ASP A 236 -0.46 22.11 -1.45
C ASP A 236 -0.82 21.66 -0.02
N ALA A 237 -1.78 20.74 0.15
CA ALA A 237 -2.11 20.20 1.46
C ALA A 237 -1.03 19.23 1.98
N VAL A 238 -0.74 19.32 3.28
CA VAL A 238 0.15 18.39 3.99
C VAL A 238 -0.72 17.40 4.74
N TYR A 239 -0.67 16.13 4.36
CA TYR A 239 -1.40 15.07 5.04
C TYR A 239 -0.66 13.73 4.94
N LEU A 240 -1.05 12.80 5.79
CA LEU A 240 -0.62 11.41 5.77
C LEU A 240 -1.80 10.50 5.45
N THR A 241 -1.67 9.70 4.41
CA THR A 241 -2.52 8.55 4.15
C THR A 241 -1.76 7.28 4.57
N ASN A 242 -2.19 6.65 5.64
CA ASN A 242 -1.65 5.36 6.11
C ASN A 242 -2.67 4.26 5.85
N ALA A 243 -2.67 3.70 4.65
CA ALA A 243 -3.68 2.76 4.16
C ALA A 243 -3.28 1.30 4.35
N VAL A 244 -4.24 0.45 4.72
CA VAL A 244 -4.05 -1.00 4.75
C VAL A 244 -5.17 -1.68 3.98
N THR A 245 -4.79 -2.53 3.02
CA THR A 245 -5.70 -3.36 2.22
C THR A 245 -5.39 -4.83 2.46
N GLU A 246 -6.40 -5.60 2.82
CA GLU A 246 -6.33 -7.06 2.99
C GLU A 246 -7.27 -7.74 2.01
N ILE A 247 -6.73 -8.64 1.18
CA ILE A 247 -7.49 -9.35 0.16
C ILE A 247 -7.34 -10.86 0.38
N THR A 248 -8.46 -11.54 0.52
CA THR A 248 -8.53 -13.00 0.48
C THR A 248 -9.15 -13.43 -0.84
N VAL A 249 -8.40 -14.23 -1.60
CA VAL A 249 -8.82 -14.80 -2.89
C VAL A 249 -8.97 -16.29 -2.70
N GLU A 250 -10.20 -16.76 -2.55
CA GLU A 250 -10.52 -18.17 -2.31
C GLU A 250 -10.24 -19.06 -3.54
N ASP A 251 -10.40 -20.38 -3.40
CA ASP A 251 -10.11 -21.36 -4.45
C ASP A 251 -10.81 -21.03 -5.80
N GLY A 252 -10.02 -20.94 -6.84
CA GLY A 252 -10.48 -20.64 -8.20
C GLY A 252 -11.03 -19.23 -8.40
N ALA A 253 -10.96 -18.36 -7.39
CA ALA A 253 -11.39 -16.96 -7.53
C ALA A 253 -10.38 -16.13 -8.35
N VAL A 254 -10.88 -15.06 -8.96
CA VAL A 254 -10.09 -14.12 -9.76
C VAL A 254 -10.30 -12.69 -9.23
N VAL A 255 -9.23 -12.02 -8.84
CA VAL A 255 -9.27 -10.63 -8.40
C VAL A 255 -8.25 -9.81 -9.16
N ASP A 256 -8.72 -8.78 -9.86
CA ASP A 256 -7.88 -7.76 -10.48
C ASP A 256 -7.92 -6.49 -9.61
N HIS A 257 -6.79 -6.12 -9.04
CA HIS A 257 -6.63 -4.98 -8.16
C HIS A 257 -5.84 -3.87 -8.85
N TYR A 258 -6.33 -2.64 -8.73
CA TYR A 258 -5.69 -1.45 -9.29
C TYR A 258 -5.55 -0.41 -8.19
N ARG A 259 -4.35 0.12 -8.01
CA ARG A 259 -4.08 1.19 -7.06
C ARG A 259 -3.52 2.40 -7.78
N VAL A 260 -4.20 3.52 -7.68
CA VAL A 260 -3.80 4.79 -8.30
C VAL A 260 -3.60 5.85 -7.24
N GLN A 261 -2.36 6.25 -7.03
CA GLN A 261 -1.97 7.25 -6.04
C GLN A 261 -1.58 8.54 -6.78
N ARG A 262 -2.39 9.59 -6.61
CA ARG A 262 -2.26 10.91 -7.26
C ARG A 262 -2.35 12.03 -6.23
N GLU A 263 -1.74 11.83 -5.10
CA GLU A 263 -1.72 12.79 -4.01
C GLU A 263 -0.77 13.95 -4.31
N THR A 264 -0.95 15.07 -3.62
CA THR A 264 -0.09 16.26 -3.78
C THR A 264 1.38 15.95 -3.46
N SER A 265 2.29 16.71 -4.06
CA SER A 265 3.75 16.58 -3.79
C SER A 265 4.16 16.91 -2.34
N ARG A 266 3.23 17.39 -1.49
CA ARG A 266 3.45 17.63 -0.06
C ARG A 266 2.86 16.56 0.85
N ALA A 267 2.08 15.62 0.31
CA ALA A 267 1.49 14.52 1.05
C ALA A 267 2.51 13.43 1.38
N PHE A 268 2.17 12.62 2.37
CA PHE A 268 2.84 11.39 2.72
C PHE A 268 1.89 10.22 2.52
N HIS A 269 2.37 9.16 1.89
CA HIS A 269 1.59 7.95 1.66
C HIS A 269 2.35 6.73 2.14
N VAL A 270 1.77 5.98 3.07
CA VAL A 270 2.29 4.66 3.48
C VAL A 270 1.17 3.65 3.30
N GLY A 271 1.38 2.70 2.41
CA GLY A 271 0.39 1.69 2.08
C GLY A 271 0.88 0.27 2.36
N THR A 272 0.02 -0.56 2.88
CA THR A 272 0.25 -2.00 3.04
C THR A 272 -0.84 -2.75 2.28
N LEU A 273 -0.44 -3.66 1.39
CA LEU A 273 -1.34 -4.59 0.71
C LEU A 273 -0.97 -6.01 1.11
N CYS A 274 -1.89 -6.73 1.73
CA CYS A 274 -1.74 -8.14 2.10
C CYS A 274 -2.72 -9.01 1.33
N VAL A 275 -2.21 -10.06 0.67
CA VAL A 275 -3.01 -10.94 -0.18
C VAL A 275 -2.78 -12.40 0.19
N THR A 276 -3.87 -13.14 0.40
CA THR A 276 -3.84 -14.60 0.56
C THR A 276 -4.57 -15.24 -0.60
N GLN A 277 -3.91 -16.16 -1.29
CA GLN A 277 -4.46 -16.87 -2.44
C GLN A 277 -4.70 -18.35 -2.15
N GLY A 278 -5.93 -18.79 -2.37
CA GLY A 278 -6.34 -20.19 -2.36
C GLY A 278 -5.90 -20.95 -3.61
N ARG A 279 -6.31 -22.21 -3.70
CA ARG A 279 -5.93 -23.12 -4.77
C ARG A 279 -6.46 -22.66 -6.15
N ALA A 280 -5.60 -22.71 -7.16
CA ALA A 280 -5.92 -22.36 -8.56
C ALA A 280 -6.58 -20.96 -8.71
N SER A 281 -6.33 -20.06 -7.75
CA SER A 281 -6.82 -18.68 -7.79
C SER A 281 -5.91 -17.79 -8.62
N ARG A 282 -6.43 -16.66 -9.09
CA ARG A 282 -5.65 -15.64 -9.79
C ARG A 282 -5.79 -14.30 -9.12
N PHE A 283 -4.66 -13.67 -8.87
CA PHE A 283 -4.57 -12.31 -8.38
C PHE A 283 -3.69 -11.47 -9.29
N SER A 284 -4.19 -10.31 -9.70
CA SER A 284 -3.35 -9.30 -10.33
C SER A 284 -3.40 -7.99 -9.57
N SER A 285 -2.28 -7.26 -9.48
CA SER A 285 -2.23 -5.92 -8.92
C SER A 285 -1.44 -4.97 -9.83
N HIS A 286 -2.00 -3.79 -10.09
CA HIS A 286 -1.38 -2.72 -10.84
C HIS A 286 -1.26 -1.48 -9.97
N ALA A 287 -0.06 -1.19 -9.46
CA ALA A 287 0.22 -0.08 -8.56
C ALA A 287 0.83 1.11 -9.34
N ILE A 288 0.10 2.22 -9.43
CA ILE A 288 0.50 3.42 -10.15
C ILE A 288 0.69 4.55 -9.14
N ALA A 289 1.94 4.97 -8.89
CA ALA A 289 2.31 6.02 -7.95
C ALA A 289 2.81 7.26 -8.68
N LEU A 290 2.03 8.34 -8.61
CA LEU A 290 2.25 9.55 -9.38
C LEU A 290 2.32 10.82 -8.51
N GLY A 291 2.30 10.71 -7.20
CA GLY A 291 2.28 11.84 -6.28
C GLY A 291 2.92 11.51 -4.92
N ALA A 292 2.72 12.38 -3.96
CA ALA A 292 3.30 12.45 -2.63
C ALA A 292 4.76 12.96 -2.59
N SER A 293 5.13 13.56 -1.45
CA SER A 293 6.53 13.87 -1.11
C SER A 293 7.30 12.59 -0.81
N LEU A 294 6.66 11.69 -0.06
CA LEU A 294 7.13 10.34 0.20
C LEU A 294 5.97 9.38 0.04
N SER A 295 6.11 8.41 -0.85
CA SER A 295 5.19 7.30 -1.02
C SER A 295 5.92 5.99 -0.79
N ARG A 296 5.44 5.18 0.14
CA ARG A 296 5.91 3.81 0.33
C ARG A 296 4.75 2.83 0.29
N VAL A 297 4.94 1.71 -0.43
CA VAL A 297 3.97 0.63 -0.52
C VAL A 297 4.65 -0.69 -0.25
N ASP A 298 4.17 -1.41 0.76
CA ASP A 298 4.57 -2.77 1.09
C ASP A 298 3.49 -3.74 0.60
N ILE A 299 3.82 -4.61 -0.35
CA ILE A 299 2.93 -5.63 -0.92
C ILE A 299 3.39 -7.00 -0.43
N ARG A 300 2.51 -7.73 0.21
CA ARG A 300 2.75 -9.09 0.70
C ARG A 300 1.70 -10.03 0.14
N GLN A 301 2.16 -11.02 -0.61
CA GLN A 301 1.31 -12.03 -1.20
C GLN A 301 1.77 -13.41 -0.76
N VAL A 302 0.82 -14.28 -0.39
CA VAL A 302 1.09 -15.66 0.03
C VAL A 302 0.20 -16.60 -0.76
N PHE A 303 0.81 -17.61 -1.38
CA PHE A 303 0.09 -18.74 -1.94
C PHE A 303 -0.24 -19.75 -0.83
N ALA A 304 -1.49 -19.70 -0.32
CA ALA A 304 -2.00 -20.66 0.65
C ALA A 304 -2.51 -21.96 0.02
N GLY A 305 -2.77 -21.95 -1.30
CA GLY A 305 -3.18 -23.10 -2.10
C GLY A 305 -2.28 -23.32 -3.33
N GLU A 306 -2.26 -24.54 -3.85
CA GLU A 306 -1.48 -24.91 -5.03
C GLU A 306 -2.02 -24.33 -6.33
N GLY A 307 -1.16 -24.17 -7.35
CA GLY A 307 -1.56 -23.79 -8.71
C GLY A 307 -2.06 -22.36 -8.84
N GLY A 308 -1.78 -21.48 -7.89
CA GLY A 308 -2.15 -20.08 -7.92
C GLY A 308 -1.30 -19.26 -8.91
N GLU A 309 -1.91 -18.21 -9.47
CA GLU A 309 -1.23 -17.24 -10.36
C GLU A 309 -1.25 -15.85 -9.72
N CYS A 310 -0.07 -15.20 -9.63
CA CYS A 310 0.09 -13.83 -9.14
C CYS A 310 0.77 -12.96 -10.19
N MET A 311 0.17 -11.80 -10.50
CA MET A 311 0.78 -10.79 -11.37
C MET A 311 0.87 -9.46 -10.63
N LEU A 312 2.08 -8.94 -10.45
CA LEU A 312 2.32 -7.64 -9.82
C LEU A 312 2.97 -6.70 -10.84
N ASN A 313 2.28 -5.64 -11.21
CA ASN A 313 2.79 -4.61 -12.08
C ASN A 313 2.80 -3.26 -11.34
N GLY A 314 3.84 -2.47 -11.55
CA GLY A 314 3.93 -1.15 -10.94
C GLY A 314 4.61 -0.13 -11.82
N LEU A 315 4.18 1.12 -11.67
CA LEU A 315 4.81 2.29 -12.27
C LEU A 315 4.88 3.41 -11.24
N PHE A 316 6.05 4.00 -11.06
CA PHE A 316 6.15 5.26 -10.34
C PHE A 316 6.86 6.32 -11.16
N LEU A 317 6.40 7.56 -11.03
CA LEU A 317 7.03 8.74 -11.57
C LEU A 317 7.38 9.67 -10.41
N ALA A 318 8.65 10.00 -10.28
CA ALA A 318 9.17 10.90 -9.25
C ALA A 318 9.96 12.06 -9.89
N GLY A 319 9.63 13.26 -9.51
CA GLY A 319 10.36 14.49 -9.86
C GLY A 319 10.69 15.33 -8.63
N ASP A 320 11.27 16.51 -8.80
CA ASP A 320 11.67 17.41 -7.73
C ASP A 320 12.53 16.71 -6.65
N ARG A 321 11.97 16.51 -5.46
CA ARG A 321 12.58 15.81 -4.31
C ARG A 321 11.72 14.66 -3.80
N GLN A 322 10.80 14.18 -4.61
CA GLN A 322 9.91 13.10 -4.24
C GLN A 322 10.68 11.81 -3.96
N HIS A 323 10.16 11.01 -3.06
CA HIS A 323 10.68 9.71 -2.70
C HIS A 323 9.61 8.63 -2.91
N MET A 324 9.82 7.74 -3.88
CA MET A 324 8.91 6.65 -4.20
C MET A 324 9.56 5.32 -3.86
N ASP A 325 8.92 4.53 -3.00
CA ASP A 325 9.44 3.27 -2.49
C ASP A 325 8.39 2.16 -2.64
N THR A 326 8.77 1.06 -3.26
CA THR A 326 7.92 -0.12 -3.43
C THR A 326 8.64 -1.36 -2.96
N HIS A 327 8.03 -2.06 -2.03
CA HIS A 327 8.47 -3.37 -1.56
C HIS A 327 7.46 -4.43 -1.94
N THR A 328 7.92 -5.52 -2.55
CA THR A 328 7.13 -6.71 -2.80
C THR A 328 7.72 -7.91 -2.06
N TRP A 329 6.87 -8.69 -1.45
CA TRP A 329 7.21 -9.98 -0.86
C TRP A 329 6.19 -11.01 -1.34
N VAL A 330 6.64 -11.94 -2.18
CA VAL A 330 5.84 -13.05 -2.67
C VAL A 330 6.33 -14.34 -2.03
N ASP A 331 5.43 -15.02 -1.30
CA ASP A 331 5.70 -16.26 -0.59
C ASP A 331 5.05 -17.44 -1.33
N HIS A 332 5.86 -18.21 -2.02
CA HIS A 332 5.47 -19.49 -2.62
C HIS A 332 5.51 -20.57 -1.54
N ALA A 333 4.41 -20.69 -0.78
CA ALA A 333 4.28 -21.70 0.26
C ALA A 333 3.71 -23.02 -0.25
N GLN A 334 3.20 -23.07 -1.50
CA GLN A 334 2.55 -24.21 -2.13
C GLN A 334 3.11 -24.47 -3.53
N PRO A 335 3.04 -25.72 -4.05
CA PRO A 335 3.61 -26.07 -5.34
C PRO A 335 2.77 -25.54 -6.52
N HIS A 336 3.37 -25.62 -7.71
CA HIS A 336 2.75 -25.28 -9.01
C HIS A 336 2.28 -23.82 -9.14
N CYS A 337 2.79 -22.91 -8.32
CA CYS A 337 2.39 -21.50 -8.35
C CYS A 337 3.25 -20.67 -9.31
N THR A 338 2.62 -19.67 -9.93
CA THR A 338 3.28 -18.80 -10.90
C THR A 338 3.25 -17.34 -10.45
N THR A 339 4.40 -16.66 -10.54
CA THR A 339 4.50 -15.21 -10.29
C THR A 339 5.13 -14.49 -11.47
N ARG A 340 4.54 -13.34 -11.83
CA ARG A 340 5.10 -12.39 -12.81
C ARG A 340 5.10 -11.00 -12.23
N GLU A 341 6.29 -10.42 -12.04
CA GLU A 341 6.43 -9.05 -11.55
C GLU A 341 7.10 -8.16 -12.58
N LEU A 342 6.50 -7.01 -12.84
CA LEU A 342 7.07 -5.94 -13.64
C LEU A 342 6.90 -4.60 -12.94
N TYR A 343 7.97 -4.03 -12.43
CA TYR A 343 8.00 -2.68 -11.87
C TYR A 343 8.87 -1.76 -12.71
N LYS A 344 8.34 -0.59 -13.01
CA LYS A 344 9.08 0.46 -13.73
C LYS A 344 9.09 1.75 -12.94
N GLY A 345 10.25 2.38 -12.85
CA GLY A 345 10.45 3.68 -12.22
C GLY A 345 10.97 4.71 -13.20
N ILE A 346 10.43 5.92 -13.16
CA ILE A 346 10.95 7.08 -13.86
C ILE A 346 11.31 8.12 -12.81
N VAL A 347 12.58 8.56 -12.79
CA VAL A 347 13.08 9.45 -11.75
C VAL A 347 13.82 10.61 -12.40
N ASP A 348 13.40 11.82 -12.03
CA ASP A 348 13.99 13.07 -12.53
C ASP A 348 14.43 13.99 -11.39
N ASP A 349 15.04 15.12 -11.72
CA ASP A 349 15.54 16.14 -10.81
C ASP A 349 16.43 15.58 -9.69
N LYS A 350 16.00 15.70 -8.44
CA LYS A 350 16.66 15.17 -7.22
C LYS A 350 15.83 14.10 -6.53
N ALA A 351 14.86 13.54 -7.25
CA ALA A 351 13.98 12.52 -6.72
C ALA A 351 14.69 11.18 -6.49
N ARG A 352 14.05 10.34 -5.71
CA ARG A 352 14.56 9.01 -5.36
C ARG A 352 13.52 7.94 -5.62
N GLY A 353 13.94 6.86 -6.26
CA GLY A 353 13.17 5.64 -6.43
C GLY A 353 13.78 4.49 -5.64
N VAL A 354 12.95 3.68 -5.03
CA VAL A 354 13.36 2.43 -4.36
C VAL A 354 12.45 1.31 -4.83
N PHE A 355 13.05 0.20 -5.19
CA PHE A 355 12.35 -1.07 -5.41
C PHE A 355 13.09 -2.17 -4.65
N VAL A 356 12.39 -2.84 -3.75
CA VAL A 356 12.87 -4.05 -3.06
C VAL A 356 11.87 -5.16 -3.35
N GLY A 357 12.29 -6.18 -4.07
CA GLY A 357 11.43 -7.30 -4.43
C GLY A 357 11.97 -8.61 -3.89
N LYS A 358 11.25 -9.27 -2.99
CA LYS A 358 11.63 -10.57 -2.44
C LYS A 358 10.65 -11.66 -2.89
N ILE A 359 11.20 -12.71 -3.47
CA ILE A 359 10.47 -13.96 -3.74
C ILE A 359 11.05 -15.04 -2.85
N LEU A 360 10.22 -15.62 -1.98
CA LEU A 360 10.54 -16.76 -1.14
C LEU A 360 9.87 -18.01 -1.72
N VAL A 361 10.65 -19.02 -2.00
CA VAL A 361 10.17 -20.35 -2.44
C VAL A 361 10.45 -21.35 -1.35
N ARG A 362 9.41 -21.82 -0.65
CA ARG A 362 9.53 -22.74 0.48
C ARG A 362 9.91 -24.15 0.02
N PRO A 363 10.47 -25.02 0.88
CA PRO A 363 10.97 -26.34 0.48
C PRO A 363 9.95 -27.20 -0.27
N GLY A 364 8.65 -27.13 0.11
CA GLY A 364 7.56 -27.88 -0.54
C GLY A 364 7.02 -27.26 -1.82
N ALA A 365 7.40 -26.03 -2.18
CA ALA A 365 6.86 -25.27 -3.30
C ALA A 365 7.51 -25.67 -4.65
N GLN A 366 7.47 -26.95 -4.97
CA GLN A 366 8.01 -27.48 -6.21
C GLN A 366 7.21 -26.97 -7.44
N LYS A 367 7.86 -26.96 -8.61
CA LYS A 367 7.26 -26.47 -9.88
C LYS A 367 6.85 -24.99 -9.84
N THR A 368 7.42 -24.21 -8.92
CA THR A 368 7.27 -22.75 -8.93
C THR A 368 7.89 -22.17 -10.19
N ASP A 369 7.15 -21.25 -10.84
CA ASP A 369 7.64 -20.45 -11.98
C ASP A 369 7.51 -18.95 -11.64
N ALA A 370 8.61 -18.31 -11.25
CA ALA A 370 8.63 -16.94 -10.78
C ALA A 370 9.60 -16.07 -11.60
N ILE A 371 9.07 -14.97 -12.13
CA ILE A 371 9.87 -13.98 -12.87
C ILE A 371 9.62 -12.60 -12.28
N GLN A 372 10.71 -11.95 -11.81
CA GLN A 372 10.69 -10.59 -11.31
C GLN A 372 11.53 -9.69 -12.22
N SER A 373 10.97 -8.58 -12.65
CA SER A 373 11.66 -7.58 -13.48
C SER A 373 11.46 -6.18 -12.92
N ASN A 374 12.55 -5.48 -12.64
CA ASN A 374 12.53 -4.06 -12.30
C ASN A 374 13.34 -3.25 -13.33
N LYS A 375 12.72 -2.22 -13.90
CA LYS A 375 13.37 -1.36 -14.90
C LYS A 375 13.22 0.09 -14.49
N ASN A 376 14.32 0.82 -14.47
CA ASN A 376 14.30 2.22 -14.03
C ASN A 376 14.97 3.12 -15.07
N LEU A 377 14.32 4.26 -15.30
CA LEU A 377 14.79 5.31 -16.20
C LEU A 377 15.17 6.53 -15.36
N ILE A 378 16.43 6.93 -15.43
CA ILE A 378 16.98 8.13 -14.79
C ILE A 378 17.08 9.23 -15.83
N LEU A 379 16.38 10.36 -15.59
CA LEU A 379 16.32 11.48 -16.53
C LEU A 379 17.31 12.61 -16.18
N SER A 380 17.75 12.70 -14.93
CA SER A 380 18.70 13.72 -14.45
C SER A 380 19.89 13.11 -13.70
N ARG A 381 20.96 13.89 -13.52
CA ARG A 381 22.20 13.42 -12.85
C ARG A 381 22.05 13.26 -11.34
N ASP A 382 21.17 14.05 -10.73
CA ASP A 382 20.97 14.06 -9.27
C ASP A 382 19.88 13.06 -8.83
N ALA A 383 19.16 12.45 -9.78
CA ALA A 383 18.18 11.41 -9.51
C ALA A 383 18.86 10.10 -9.10
N LEU A 384 18.26 9.39 -8.17
CA LEU A 384 18.82 8.17 -7.61
C LEU A 384 17.78 7.04 -7.56
N VAL A 385 18.18 5.85 -7.97
CA VAL A 385 17.36 4.64 -7.83
C VAL A 385 18.13 3.56 -7.08
N HIS A 386 17.48 2.97 -6.07
CA HIS A 386 17.91 1.75 -5.41
C HIS A 386 16.99 0.59 -5.86
N SER A 387 17.56 -0.42 -6.49
CA SER A 387 16.83 -1.62 -6.91
C SER A 387 17.50 -2.85 -6.29
N VAL A 388 16.74 -3.58 -5.47
CA VAL A 388 17.23 -4.70 -4.67
C VAL A 388 16.33 -5.92 -4.89
N PRO A 389 16.44 -6.63 -6.02
CA PRO A 389 15.73 -7.87 -6.23
C PRO A 389 16.39 -9.00 -5.43
N GLN A 390 15.57 -9.82 -4.75
CA GLN A 390 16.01 -10.91 -3.89
C GLN A 390 15.26 -12.21 -4.22
N LEU A 391 15.98 -13.32 -4.31
CA LEU A 391 15.42 -14.65 -4.43
C LEU A 391 15.95 -15.52 -3.29
N GLU A 392 15.04 -16.10 -2.53
CA GLU A 392 15.32 -17.10 -1.51
C GLU A 392 14.63 -18.40 -1.91
N ILE A 393 15.41 -19.33 -2.46
CA ILE A 393 14.86 -20.53 -3.09
C ILE A 393 15.30 -21.74 -2.27
N LEU A 394 14.31 -22.41 -1.66
CA LEU A 394 14.52 -23.58 -0.80
C LEU A 394 13.93 -24.87 -1.42
N ALA A 395 13.49 -24.82 -2.68
CA ALA A 395 12.99 -25.97 -3.46
C ALA A 395 13.90 -26.22 -4.68
N ASP A 396 13.97 -27.47 -5.16
CA ASP A 396 14.92 -27.89 -6.18
C ASP A 396 14.39 -27.76 -7.61
N ASP A 397 13.12 -28.15 -7.83
CA ASP A 397 12.52 -28.21 -9.16
C ASP A 397 11.67 -26.96 -9.44
N VAL A 398 12.33 -25.85 -9.73
CA VAL A 398 11.71 -24.54 -9.93
C VAL A 398 12.33 -23.76 -11.09
N LYS A 399 11.61 -22.76 -11.59
CA LYS A 399 12.05 -21.80 -12.61
C LYS A 399 11.94 -20.40 -12.05
N CYS A 400 13.01 -19.91 -11.42
CA CYS A 400 13.02 -18.58 -10.81
C CYS A 400 14.06 -17.69 -11.48
N LYS A 401 13.64 -16.46 -11.83
CA LYS A 401 14.51 -15.46 -12.45
C LYS A 401 14.20 -14.08 -11.89
N HIS A 402 15.22 -13.29 -11.69
CA HIS A 402 15.06 -11.87 -11.47
C HIS A 402 15.99 -11.07 -12.39
N GLY A 403 15.60 -9.83 -12.67
CA GLY A 403 16.43 -8.89 -13.42
C GLY A 403 16.12 -7.46 -13.01
N SER A 404 17.18 -6.65 -12.92
CA SER A 404 17.05 -5.22 -12.70
C SER A 404 17.91 -4.46 -13.70
N THR A 405 17.34 -3.39 -14.26
CA THR A 405 18.06 -2.47 -15.10
C THR A 405 17.79 -1.04 -14.65
N THR A 406 18.83 -0.25 -14.54
CA THR A 406 18.76 1.19 -14.30
C THR A 406 19.61 1.89 -15.34
N GLY A 407 19.01 2.77 -16.11
CA GLY A 407 19.71 3.44 -17.21
C GLY A 407 19.10 4.78 -17.57
N GLN A 408 19.63 5.38 -18.62
CA GLN A 408 19.14 6.60 -19.22
C GLN A 408 18.43 6.29 -20.53
N LEU A 409 17.83 7.31 -21.16
CA LEU A 409 17.28 7.20 -22.51
C LEU A 409 18.38 6.75 -23.48
N ASP A 410 18.04 5.78 -24.35
CA ASP A 410 18.96 5.26 -25.35
C ASP A 410 19.40 6.39 -26.30
N PRO A 411 20.70 6.73 -26.36
CA PRO A 411 21.20 7.79 -27.24
C PRO A 411 20.96 7.52 -28.73
N LEU A 412 20.93 6.22 -29.13
CA LEU A 412 20.66 5.86 -30.53
C LEU A 412 19.20 6.08 -30.89
N ALA A 413 18.27 5.71 -29.98
CA ALA A 413 16.85 5.98 -30.18
C ALA A 413 16.56 7.48 -30.22
N LEU A 414 17.20 8.25 -29.33
CA LEU A 414 17.10 9.72 -29.32
C LEU A 414 17.65 10.32 -30.63
N PHE A 415 18.85 9.90 -31.08
CA PHE A 415 19.44 10.32 -32.34
C PHE A 415 18.52 9.98 -33.54
N TYR A 416 17.95 8.79 -33.58
CA TYR A 416 17.04 8.37 -34.65
C TYR A 416 15.81 9.27 -34.74
N LEU A 417 15.16 9.58 -33.62
CA LEU A 417 14.00 10.47 -33.60
C LEU A 417 14.39 11.91 -34.07
N ARG A 418 15.52 12.41 -33.60
CA ARG A 418 16.03 13.72 -34.03
C ARG A 418 16.37 13.77 -35.50
N SER A 419 16.92 12.70 -36.06
CA SER A 419 17.23 12.63 -37.52
C SER A 419 15.95 12.61 -38.39
N ARG A 420 14.79 12.31 -37.77
CA ARG A 420 13.46 12.40 -38.41
C ARG A 420 12.77 13.76 -38.20
N GLY A 421 13.47 14.76 -37.66
CA GLY A 421 12.95 16.10 -37.47
C GLY A 421 12.22 16.33 -36.15
N ILE A 422 12.18 15.33 -35.22
CA ILE A 422 11.60 15.53 -33.91
C ILE A 422 12.58 16.27 -33.02
N GLY A 423 12.15 17.38 -32.41
CA GLY A 423 12.96 18.15 -31.48
C GLY A 423 13.41 17.32 -30.27
N GLU A 424 14.54 17.71 -29.65
CA GLU A 424 15.15 16.90 -28.58
C GLU A 424 14.22 16.69 -27.40
N GLU A 425 13.52 17.72 -26.92
CA GLU A 425 12.57 17.61 -25.79
C GLU A 425 11.41 16.68 -26.13
N ALA A 426 10.81 16.80 -27.30
CA ALA A 426 9.74 15.94 -27.77
C ALA A 426 10.20 14.48 -27.92
N ALA A 427 11.42 14.25 -28.43
CA ALA A 427 11.99 12.92 -28.56
C ALA A 427 12.24 12.26 -27.19
N ARG A 428 12.75 13.02 -26.21
CA ARG A 428 12.91 12.56 -24.82
C ARG A 428 11.58 12.21 -24.18
N ALA A 429 10.59 13.08 -24.32
CA ALA A 429 9.24 12.86 -23.78
C ALA A 429 8.57 11.62 -24.41
N LEU A 430 8.71 11.43 -25.72
CA LEU A 430 8.19 10.26 -26.43
C LEU A 430 8.78 8.94 -25.89
N LEU A 431 10.11 8.88 -25.74
CA LEU A 431 10.78 7.69 -25.22
C LEU A 431 10.41 7.43 -23.75
N THR A 432 10.28 8.49 -22.94
CA THR A 432 9.87 8.39 -21.55
C THR A 432 8.41 7.90 -21.46
N TYR A 433 7.52 8.45 -22.27
CA TYR A 433 6.13 8.00 -22.35
C TYR A 433 6.04 6.52 -22.80
N ALA A 434 6.78 6.12 -23.83
CA ALA A 434 6.81 4.73 -24.30
C ALA A 434 7.27 3.77 -23.19
N PHE A 435 8.24 4.19 -22.37
CA PHE A 435 8.71 3.41 -21.23
C PHE A 435 7.61 3.23 -20.17
N ALA A 436 6.88 4.30 -19.81
CA ALA A 436 5.76 4.25 -18.87
C ALA A 436 4.56 3.46 -19.40
N SER A 437 4.25 3.64 -20.68
CA SER A 437 3.09 3.07 -21.37
C SER A 437 3.05 1.54 -21.32
N ASP A 438 4.20 0.86 -21.32
CA ASP A 438 4.25 -0.61 -21.22
C ASP A 438 3.54 -1.16 -19.96
N VAL A 439 3.56 -0.43 -18.84
CA VAL A 439 2.80 -0.82 -17.64
C VAL A 439 1.33 -0.43 -17.76
N VAL A 440 1.04 0.78 -18.21
CA VAL A 440 -0.33 1.29 -18.31
C VAL A 440 -1.17 0.49 -19.31
N GLN A 441 -0.58 0.05 -20.42
CA GLN A 441 -1.28 -0.79 -21.41
C GLN A 441 -1.68 -2.18 -20.89
N ARG A 442 -1.12 -2.63 -19.77
CA ARG A 442 -1.49 -3.89 -19.10
C ARG A 442 -2.75 -3.77 -18.24
N ILE A 443 -3.26 -2.56 -18.03
CA ILE A 443 -4.49 -2.30 -17.27
C ILE A 443 -5.70 -2.76 -18.10
N GLY A 444 -6.46 -3.72 -17.57
CA GLY A 444 -7.62 -4.31 -18.24
C GLY A 444 -8.83 -3.38 -18.35
N ILE A 445 -8.97 -2.41 -17.43
CA ILE A 445 -10.10 -1.48 -17.36
C ILE A 445 -9.84 -0.31 -18.32
N ALA A 446 -10.60 -0.28 -19.44
CA ALA A 446 -10.38 0.69 -20.51
C ALA A 446 -10.48 2.16 -20.09
N PRO A 447 -11.48 2.62 -19.30
CA PRO A 447 -11.54 3.99 -18.82
C PRO A 447 -10.36 4.37 -17.90
N LEU A 448 -9.96 3.48 -17.00
CA LEU A 448 -8.81 3.67 -16.13
C LEU A 448 -7.53 3.83 -16.94
N ARG A 449 -7.31 2.94 -17.92
CA ARG A 449 -6.18 3.01 -18.82
C ARG A 449 -6.15 4.32 -19.62
N ALA A 450 -7.29 4.74 -20.15
CA ALA A 450 -7.40 5.99 -20.90
C ALA A 450 -7.07 7.23 -20.03
N GLY A 451 -7.65 7.33 -18.84
CA GLY A 451 -7.39 8.44 -17.92
C GLY A 451 -5.93 8.49 -17.44
N LEU A 452 -5.32 7.34 -17.19
CA LEU A 452 -3.90 7.28 -16.85
C LEU A 452 -3.00 7.65 -18.04
N THR A 453 -3.35 7.22 -19.25
CA THR A 453 -2.65 7.61 -20.48
C THR A 453 -2.67 9.12 -20.67
N GLU A 454 -3.84 9.74 -20.55
CA GLU A 454 -3.99 11.20 -20.63
C GLU A 454 -3.21 11.93 -19.53
N HIS A 455 -3.24 11.41 -18.29
CA HIS A 455 -2.45 11.99 -17.19
C HIS A 455 -0.94 11.93 -17.47
N LEU A 456 -0.44 10.80 -17.99
CA LEU A 456 0.97 10.68 -18.37
C LEU A 456 1.35 11.62 -19.49
N GLN A 457 0.49 11.78 -20.49
CA GLN A 457 0.71 12.73 -21.61
C GLN A 457 0.79 14.17 -21.14
N ARG A 458 -0.02 14.56 -20.15
CA ARG A 458 0.04 15.91 -19.56
C ARG A 458 1.28 16.14 -18.70
N ARG A 459 1.75 15.11 -18.01
CA ARG A 459 2.89 15.23 -17.09
C ARG A 459 4.24 15.11 -17.78
N LEU A 460 4.31 14.39 -18.89
CA LEU A 460 5.53 14.22 -19.68
C LEU A 460 5.42 15.16 -20.89
N PRO A 461 6.13 16.32 -20.88
CA PRO A 461 6.01 17.31 -21.94
C PRO A 461 6.38 16.71 -23.31
N GLY A 462 5.52 16.88 -24.31
CA GLY A 462 5.82 16.55 -25.69
C GLY A 462 4.76 15.93 -26.59
N PRO A 463 3.68 15.24 -26.10
CA PRO A 463 2.71 14.65 -27.04
C PRO A 463 1.72 15.63 -27.67
N ALA A 464 1.52 16.82 -27.12
CA ALA A 464 0.61 17.82 -27.70
C ALA A 464 1.09 18.31 -29.06
N ASP A 465 2.42 18.49 -29.22
CA ASP A 465 3.04 18.91 -30.49
C ASP A 465 3.11 17.76 -31.51
N MET A 466 2.87 16.52 -31.11
CA MET A 466 2.96 15.36 -31.99
C MET A 466 1.72 15.12 -32.87
N LYS A 467 0.57 15.74 -32.56
CA LYS A 467 -0.57 15.70 -33.49
C LYS A 467 -0.30 16.50 -34.77
N GLU A 468 0.56 17.50 -34.70
CA GLU A 468 1.00 18.27 -35.87
C GLU A 468 2.21 17.67 -36.61
N ALA A 469 3.05 16.87 -35.94
CA ALA A 469 4.22 16.24 -36.56
C ALA A 469 3.92 14.87 -37.22
N ALA A 470 2.72 14.32 -37.05
CA ALA A 470 2.29 13.05 -37.66
C ALA A 470 1.37 13.24 -38.88
N LEU A 471 1.12 14.47 -39.29
CA LEU A 471 0.52 14.86 -40.58
C LEU A 471 1.59 15.36 -41.53
#